data_802442ee693fb9e9eda573c100e8fe29
#
_entry.id   802442ee693fb9e9eda573c100e8fe29
#
_cell.length_a   1.000
_cell.length_b   1.000
_cell.length_c   1.000
_cell.angle_alpha   90.00
_cell.angle_beta   90.00
_cell.angle_gamma   90.00
#
_symmetry.space_group_name_H-M   'P 1'
#
loop_
_entity.id
_entity.type
_entity.pdbx_description
1 polymer ?
#
loop_
_entity_poly.entity_id
_entity_poly.type
_entity_poly.pdbx_seq_one_letter_code
_entity_poly.pdbx_strand_id
1 'polypeptide(L)'
;MGTMNLQIVGAAALLAGSLIVSAALAEDTATPGRMTTTQSTSELITGAHIDKIVAALEKAGFEVEVTETDDGKPKIESTDKEAPFSVHFYGCTDGKDCGYIQFVNGWDMKSGVSAVKVEQWNSEQIWGQAYRDKVRDPWVAMTVNLRGGVTVENFDDTVEWWADTLDEFSDHIGWDED
;
A
#
# COMPACT_ATOMS: atom_id res chain seq x y z
N MET A 1 15.03 -50.62 -12.79
CA MET A 1 16.32 -51.32 -12.73
C MET A 1 17.32 -50.41 -12.07
N GLY A 2 17.82 -50.89 -10.93
CA GLY A 2 18.95 -50.42 -10.21
C GLY A 2 18.68 -50.10 -8.75
N THR A 3 18.34 -51.10 -7.98
CA THR A 3 18.46 -51.24 -6.53
C THR A 3 19.90 -51.33 -6.12
N MET A 4 20.28 -50.86 -4.96
CA MET A 4 21.23 -51.48 -4.01
C MET A 4 21.62 -50.50 -2.92
N ASN A 5 21.31 -50.82 -1.76
CA ASN A 5 21.73 -51.72 -0.67
C ASN A 5 22.58 -50.96 0.34
N LEU A 6 22.02 -50.71 1.45
CA LEU A 6 22.15 -51.15 2.84
C LEU A 6 23.43 -51.94 3.16
N GLN A 7 24.27 -51.42 4.03
CA GLN A 7 25.04 -52.25 4.96
C GLN A 7 25.28 -51.56 6.30
N ILE A 8 24.79 -52.23 7.33
CA ILE A 8 25.01 -52.05 8.76
C ILE A 8 26.17 -52.98 9.16
N VAL A 9 27.12 -52.57 9.94
CA VAL A 9 27.95 -53.34 10.89
C VAL A 9 28.57 -52.31 11.83
N GLY A 10 28.47 -52.33 13.11
CA GLY A 10 28.40 -53.30 14.14
C GLY A 10 29.45 -52.99 15.20
N ALA A 11 28.97 -52.69 16.40
CA ALA A 11 29.44 -52.94 17.76
C ALA A 11 30.94 -52.87 18.09
N ALA A 12 31.29 -52.21 19.19
CA ALA A 12 31.73 -52.87 20.43
C ALA A 12 32.10 -51.86 21.51
N ALA A 13 31.70 -52.18 22.68
CA ALA A 13 31.88 -51.51 23.97
C ALA A 13 33.30 -51.68 24.52
N LEU A 14 33.68 -50.90 25.52
CA LEU A 14 34.29 -51.29 26.83
C LEU A 14 34.77 -50.03 27.60
N LEU A 15 34.13 -49.71 28.68
CA LEU A 15 34.47 -49.75 30.13
C LEU A 15 35.58 -48.81 30.65
N ALA A 16 35.15 -48.07 31.64
CA ALA A 16 35.72 -47.79 32.98
C ALA A 16 36.64 -46.56 33.14
N GLY A 17 36.28 -45.76 34.09
CA GLY A 17 37.15 -44.83 34.76
C GLY A 17 36.45 -43.71 35.52
N SER A 18 35.97 -44.00 36.72
CA SER A 18 35.50 -43.00 37.69
C SER A 18 36.60 -42.06 38.10
N LEU A 19 36.36 -40.76 38.02
CA LEU A 19 36.97 -39.75 38.92
C LEU A 19 35.95 -38.63 39.15
N ILE A 20 35.43 -38.64 40.36
CA ILE A 20 34.57 -37.55 40.88
C ILE A 20 35.47 -36.38 41.25
N VAL A 21 35.42 -35.34 40.53
CA VAL A 21 35.89 -34.01 40.99
C VAL A 21 34.68 -33.12 41.13
N SER A 22 34.28 -32.95 42.38
CA SER A 22 33.28 -31.91 42.75
C SER A 22 33.94 -30.56 42.65
N ALA A 23 33.67 -29.87 41.56
CA ALA A 23 33.86 -28.43 41.48
C ALA A 23 32.50 -27.76 41.66
N ALA A 24 32.32 -27.14 42.80
CA ALA A 24 31.20 -26.22 43.01
C ALA A 24 31.35 -25.04 42.08
N LEU A 25 30.58 -25.02 41.00
CA LEU A 25 30.40 -23.84 40.18
C LEU A 25 29.20 -23.09 40.71
N ALA A 26 29.44 -21.86 41.14
CA ALA A 26 28.40 -20.89 41.47
C ALA A 26 27.51 -20.75 40.22
N GLU A 27 26.26 -21.10 40.32
CA GLU A 27 25.24 -20.76 39.34
C GLU A 27 24.98 -19.26 39.40
N ASP A 28 25.62 -18.55 38.49
CA ASP A 28 25.22 -17.19 38.13
C ASP A 28 23.92 -17.31 37.35
N THR A 29 22.78 -17.25 38.04
CA THR A 29 21.45 -17.18 37.43
C THR A 29 21.28 -15.83 36.82
N ALA A 30 21.88 -15.62 35.63
CA ALA A 30 21.51 -14.55 34.76
C ALA A 30 20.05 -14.77 34.33
N THR A 31 19.15 -14.09 35.01
CA THR A 31 17.75 -13.96 34.55
C THR A 31 17.77 -13.41 33.14
N PRO A 32 17.25 -14.15 32.15
CA PRO A 32 17.15 -13.59 30.79
C PRO A 32 16.25 -12.36 30.86
N GLY A 33 16.85 -11.21 30.67
CA GLY A 33 16.11 -9.95 30.57
C GLY A 33 15.03 -10.13 29.52
N ARG A 34 13.78 -10.08 29.98
CA ARG A 34 12.61 -10.05 29.11
C ARG A 34 12.75 -8.80 28.23
N MET A 35 13.20 -8.96 27.01
CA MET A 35 13.09 -7.90 26.00
C MET A 35 11.60 -7.61 25.85
N THR A 36 11.15 -6.57 26.48
CA THR A 36 9.85 -5.96 26.22
C THR A 36 10.00 -5.31 24.85
N THR A 37 9.68 -6.05 23.80
CA THR A 37 9.46 -5.46 22.51
C THR A 37 8.25 -4.55 22.67
N THR A 38 8.48 -3.26 22.84
CA THR A 38 7.42 -2.26 22.69
C THR A 38 7.05 -2.33 21.19
N GLN A 39 6.04 -3.14 20.85
CA GLN A 39 5.38 -3.02 19.58
C GLN A 39 4.77 -1.62 19.57
N SER A 40 5.44 -0.71 18.86
CA SER A 40 4.78 0.51 18.41
C SER A 40 3.63 0.02 17.52
N THR A 41 2.41 0.08 18.02
CA THR A 41 1.22 -0.07 17.19
C THR A 41 1.21 1.16 16.29
N SER A 42 1.79 1.02 15.09
CA SER A 42 1.66 2.04 14.06
C SER A 42 0.17 2.27 13.85
N GLU A 43 -0.23 3.52 13.93
CA GLU A 43 -1.61 3.92 13.70
C GLU A 43 -2.01 3.52 12.27
N LEU A 44 -3.16 2.84 12.13
CA LEU A 44 -3.62 2.37 10.83
C LEU A 44 -4.70 3.31 10.27
N ILE A 45 -4.67 3.46 8.96
CA ILE A 45 -5.72 4.06 8.14
C ILE A 45 -6.53 2.93 7.51
N THR A 46 -7.85 2.95 7.72
CA THR A 46 -8.81 2.07 7.05
C THR A 46 -9.87 2.94 6.37
N GLY A 47 -10.74 2.36 5.58
CA GLY A 47 -11.85 3.08 4.95
C GLY A 47 -12.90 3.66 5.91
N ALA A 48 -12.77 3.41 7.22
CA ALA A 48 -13.57 4.06 8.24
C ALA A 48 -12.95 5.40 8.73
N HIS A 49 -11.68 5.65 8.42
CA HIS A 49 -10.91 6.80 8.89
C HIS A 49 -10.79 7.89 7.81
N ILE A 50 -11.94 8.44 7.37
CA ILE A 50 -11.98 9.49 6.34
C ILE A 50 -11.19 10.72 6.78
N ASP A 51 -11.26 11.08 8.04
CA ASP A 51 -10.52 12.17 8.68
C ASP A 51 -9.00 12.04 8.52
N LYS A 52 -8.47 10.82 8.63
CA LYS A 52 -7.03 10.56 8.43
C LYS A 52 -6.63 10.60 6.96
N ILE A 53 -7.53 10.15 6.07
CA ILE A 53 -7.32 10.26 4.62
C ILE A 53 -7.25 11.72 4.21
N VAL A 54 -8.18 12.55 4.71
CA VAL A 54 -8.16 14.01 4.51
C VAL A 54 -6.88 14.62 5.05
N ALA A 55 -6.49 14.28 6.29
CA ALA A 55 -5.27 14.81 6.90
C ALA A 55 -3.99 14.47 6.10
N ALA A 56 -3.92 13.29 5.49
CA ALA A 56 -2.80 12.91 4.63
C ALA A 56 -2.76 13.72 3.33
N LEU A 57 -3.94 13.98 2.73
CA LEU A 57 -4.06 14.82 1.54
C LEU A 57 -3.67 16.27 1.84
N GLU A 58 -4.16 16.84 2.94
CA GLU A 58 -3.82 18.19 3.38
C GLU A 58 -2.32 18.34 3.71
N LYS A 59 -1.73 17.29 4.32
CA LYS A 59 -0.29 17.24 4.59
C LYS A 59 0.55 17.27 3.32
N ALA A 60 0.08 16.65 2.25
CA ALA A 60 0.70 16.68 0.92
C ALA A 60 0.46 18.00 0.18
N GLY A 61 -0.33 18.92 0.73
CA GLY A 61 -0.58 20.25 0.19
C GLY A 61 -1.88 20.37 -0.61
N PHE A 62 -2.70 19.33 -0.68
CA PHE A 62 -3.99 19.40 -1.36
C PHE A 62 -5.05 20.08 -0.50
N GLU A 63 -5.85 20.94 -1.12
CA GLU A 63 -7.08 21.46 -0.52
C GLU A 63 -8.23 20.54 -0.92
N VAL A 64 -8.93 19.95 0.07
CA VAL A 64 -9.97 18.97 -0.18
C VAL A 64 -11.22 19.20 0.65
N GLU A 65 -12.36 18.74 0.14
CA GLU A 65 -13.63 18.70 0.90
C GLU A 65 -14.22 17.28 0.86
N VAL A 66 -14.94 16.94 1.93
CA VAL A 66 -15.68 15.67 2.00
C VAL A 66 -17.11 15.90 1.55
N THR A 67 -17.53 15.16 0.54
CA THR A 67 -18.86 15.17 -0.05
C THR A 67 -19.48 13.78 -0.01
N GLU A 68 -20.66 13.61 -0.58
CA GLU A 68 -21.33 12.33 -0.74
C GLU A 68 -21.71 12.11 -2.21
N THR A 69 -21.67 10.86 -2.64
CA THR A 69 -22.21 10.45 -3.92
C THR A 69 -23.74 10.34 -3.85
N ASP A 70 -24.42 10.28 -4.99
CA ASP A 70 -25.89 10.16 -5.08
C ASP A 70 -26.44 8.92 -4.33
N ASP A 71 -25.64 7.89 -4.15
CA ASP A 71 -25.98 6.67 -3.40
C ASP A 71 -25.52 6.71 -1.93
N GLY A 72 -25.14 7.91 -1.42
CA GLY A 72 -24.83 8.16 -0.01
C GLY A 72 -23.49 7.61 0.47
N LYS A 73 -22.55 7.36 -0.44
CA LYS A 73 -21.19 6.97 -0.08
C LYS A 73 -20.32 8.21 0.09
N PRO A 74 -19.31 8.16 0.96
CA PRO A 74 -18.36 9.26 1.07
C PRO A 74 -17.59 9.43 -0.23
N LYS A 75 -17.24 10.67 -0.52
CA LYS A 75 -16.38 11.10 -1.61
C LYS A 75 -15.50 12.24 -1.09
N ILE A 76 -14.25 12.30 -1.49
CA ILE A 76 -13.40 13.46 -1.26
C ILE A 76 -13.14 14.11 -2.61
N GLU A 77 -13.22 15.42 -2.67
CA GLU A 77 -12.97 16.22 -3.88
C GLU A 77 -11.87 17.23 -3.59
N SER A 78 -10.89 17.33 -4.47
CA SER A 78 -9.94 18.42 -4.46
C SER A 78 -10.67 19.71 -4.86
N THR A 79 -10.46 20.76 -4.08
CA THR A 79 -10.96 22.12 -4.40
C THR A 79 -9.94 22.94 -5.18
N ASP A 80 -8.72 22.42 -5.34
CA ASP A 80 -7.68 23.02 -6.16
C ASP A 80 -8.04 22.88 -7.66
N LYS A 81 -8.08 24.05 -8.34
CA LYS A 81 -8.41 24.09 -9.77
C LYS A 81 -7.25 23.69 -10.68
N GLU A 82 -6.03 23.76 -10.17
CA GLU A 82 -4.82 23.40 -10.91
C GLU A 82 -4.54 21.91 -10.81
N ALA A 83 -4.96 21.27 -9.71
CA ALA A 83 -4.84 19.84 -9.48
C ALA A 83 -6.18 19.20 -9.07
N PRO A 84 -7.24 19.26 -9.90
CA PRO A 84 -8.53 18.67 -9.57
C PRO A 84 -8.39 17.15 -9.52
N PHE A 85 -9.03 16.52 -8.54
CA PHE A 85 -9.21 15.06 -8.50
C PHE A 85 -10.33 14.70 -7.54
N SER A 86 -10.74 13.45 -7.54
CA SER A 86 -11.64 12.92 -6.53
C SER A 86 -11.18 11.58 -6.00
N VAL A 87 -11.56 11.30 -4.74
CA VAL A 87 -11.35 10.00 -4.09
C VAL A 87 -12.71 9.36 -3.85
N HIS A 88 -12.94 8.24 -4.50
CA HIS A 88 -14.15 7.45 -4.40
C HIS A 88 -13.96 6.27 -3.46
N PHE A 89 -15.00 5.93 -2.70
CA PHE A 89 -14.99 4.87 -1.71
C PHE A 89 -15.82 3.67 -2.18
N TYR A 90 -15.27 2.46 -2.05
CA TYR A 90 -15.88 1.23 -2.56
C TYR A 90 -15.84 0.09 -1.55
N GLY A 91 -16.76 -0.87 -1.75
CA GLY A 91 -16.85 -2.03 -0.87
C GLY A 91 -17.20 -1.65 0.57
N CYS A 92 -18.05 -0.63 0.73
CA CYS A 92 -18.47 -0.10 2.02
C CYS A 92 -19.53 -1.00 2.68
N THR A 93 -19.51 -1.06 4.01
CA THR A 93 -20.57 -1.66 4.83
C THR A 93 -21.45 -0.52 5.35
N ASP A 94 -22.74 -0.54 5.00
CA ASP A 94 -23.72 0.49 5.38
C ASP A 94 -23.25 1.94 5.07
N GLY A 95 -22.60 2.12 3.90
CA GLY A 95 -22.07 3.41 3.48
C GLY A 95 -20.79 3.84 4.21
N LYS A 96 -20.24 3.00 5.06
CA LYS A 96 -19.05 3.26 5.89
C LYS A 96 -18.09 2.08 5.84
N ASP A 97 -16.92 2.23 6.47
CA ASP A 97 -15.91 1.17 6.56
C ASP A 97 -15.64 0.53 5.19
N CYS A 98 -15.18 1.34 4.25
CA CYS A 98 -15.00 0.97 2.87
C CYS A 98 -13.71 0.15 2.68
N GLY A 99 -13.77 -0.87 1.85
CA GLY A 99 -12.65 -1.81 1.68
C GLY A 99 -11.50 -1.25 0.85
N TYR A 100 -11.78 -0.29 -0.02
CA TYR A 100 -10.77 0.36 -0.86
C TYR A 100 -11.25 1.73 -1.32
N ILE A 101 -10.28 2.55 -1.71
CA ILE A 101 -10.52 3.86 -2.31
C ILE A 101 -9.88 3.91 -3.69
N GLN A 102 -10.35 4.83 -4.51
CA GLN A 102 -9.77 5.11 -5.81
C GLN A 102 -9.62 6.62 -5.98
N PHE A 103 -8.40 7.06 -6.19
CA PHE A 103 -8.08 8.38 -6.70
C PHE A 103 -8.37 8.42 -8.19
N VAL A 104 -9.00 9.48 -8.67
CA VAL A 104 -9.39 9.63 -10.07
C VAL A 104 -9.26 11.08 -10.50
N ASN A 105 -8.63 11.31 -11.65
CA ASN A 105 -8.72 12.58 -12.35
C ASN A 105 -8.94 12.36 -13.85
N GLY A 106 -9.59 13.34 -14.48
CA GLY A 106 -9.83 13.41 -15.92
C GLY A 106 -9.59 14.82 -16.43
N TRP A 107 -9.10 14.93 -17.65
CA TRP A 107 -8.82 16.20 -18.33
C TRP A 107 -9.74 16.36 -19.53
N ASP A 108 -10.45 17.50 -19.59
CA ASP A 108 -11.33 17.86 -20.72
C ASP A 108 -10.47 18.45 -21.85
N MET A 109 -10.09 17.63 -22.80
CA MET A 109 -9.22 18.01 -23.91
C MET A 109 -10.00 18.18 -25.21
N LYS A 110 -9.86 19.33 -25.88
CA LYS A 110 -10.56 19.65 -27.16
C LYS A 110 -10.43 18.56 -28.22
N SER A 111 -9.26 17.94 -28.31
CA SER A 111 -8.96 16.90 -29.29
C SER A 111 -8.98 15.49 -28.71
N GLY A 112 -9.06 15.38 -27.41
CA GLY A 112 -8.86 14.14 -26.68
C GLY A 112 -7.47 13.55 -26.91
N VAL A 113 -7.22 12.35 -26.40
CA VAL A 113 -5.94 11.65 -26.61
C VAL A 113 -6.08 10.41 -27.47
N SER A 114 -4.98 9.95 -28.06
CA SER A 114 -4.94 8.70 -28.82
C SER A 114 -4.93 7.48 -27.91
N ALA A 115 -5.40 6.32 -28.38
CA ALA A 115 -5.28 5.06 -27.65
C ALA A 115 -3.81 4.68 -27.40
N VAL A 116 -2.94 4.99 -28.33
CA VAL A 116 -1.50 4.70 -28.23
C VAL A 116 -0.88 5.45 -27.05
N LYS A 117 -1.27 6.71 -26.81
CA LYS A 117 -0.76 7.51 -25.68
C LYS A 117 -1.14 6.88 -24.34
N VAL A 118 -2.37 6.41 -24.22
CA VAL A 118 -2.85 5.69 -23.01
C VAL A 118 -2.15 4.33 -22.84
N GLU A 119 -1.96 3.58 -23.93
CA GLU A 119 -1.24 2.31 -23.91
C GLU A 119 0.23 2.50 -23.51
N GLN A 120 0.88 3.54 -24.03
CA GLN A 120 2.24 3.89 -23.66
C GLN A 120 2.36 4.18 -22.16
N TRP A 121 1.50 5.02 -21.58
CA TRP A 121 1.46 5.27 -20.16
C TRP A 121 1.36 3.96 -19.35
N ASN A 122 0.37 3.15 -19.67
CA ASN A 122 0.13 1.89 -18.95
C ASN A 122 1.26 0.85 -19.11
N SER A 123 2.12 0.99 -20.11
CA SER A 123 3.28 0.11 -20.30
C SER A 123 4.56 0.61 -19.61
N GLU A 124 4.64 1.91 -19.33
CA GLU A 124 5.81 2.56 -18.77
C GLU A 124 5.66 2.85 -17.27
N GLN A 125 4.42 3.08 -16.80
CA GLN A 125 4.15 3.42 -15.40
C GLN A 125 3.70 2.22 -14.57
N ILE A 126 4.12 2.21 -13.29
CA ILE A 126 3.83 1.12 -12.35
C ILE A 126 2.48 1.34 -11.65
N TRP A 127 2.14 2.60 -11.39
CA TRP A 127 0.91 3.04 -10.75
C TRP A 127 0.20 4.09 -11.58
N GLY A 128 -1.11 4.26 -11.34
CA GLY A 128 -1.91 5.15 -12.14
C GLY A 128 -2.31 4.53 -13.48
N GLN A 129 -3.40 3.75 -13.47
CA GLN A 129 -3.97 3.19 -14.69
C GLN A 129 -4.67 4.28 -15.52
N ALA A 130 -4.23 4.50 -16.75
CA ALA A 130 -4.86 5.43 -17.68
C ALA A 130 -5.94 4.77 -18.53
N TYR A 131 -6.97 5.55 -18.87
CA TYR A 131 -8.02 5.17 -19.82
C TYR A 131 -8.58 6.40 -20.54
N ARG A 132 -9.42 6.18 -21.53
CA ARG A 132 -10.15 7.24 -22.25
C ARG A 132 -11.64 7.01 -22.07
N ASP A 133 -12.38 8.09 -21.95
CA ASP A 133 -13.82 8.04 -22.03
C ASP A 133 -14.35 7.96 -23.47
N LYS A 134 -15.68 8.11 -23.65
CA LYS A 134 -16.33 8.02 -24.95
C LYS A 134 -16.03 9.19 -25.88
N VAL A 135 -15.70 10.35 -25.33
CA VAL A 135 -15.31 11.54 -26.08
C VAL A 135 -13.81 11.65 -26.26
N ARG A 136 -13.08 10.67 -25.75
CA ARG A 136 -11.63 10.50 -25.79
C ARG A 136 -10.86 11.34 -24.78
N ASP A 137 -11.54 11.88 -23.79
CA ASP A 137 -10.86 12.55 -22.70
C ASP A 137 -10.00 11.57 -21.92
N PRO A 138 -8.75 11.94 -21.58
CA PRO A 138 -7.88 11.10 -20.78
C PRO A 138 -8.26 11.13 -19.32
N TRP A 139 -8.16 9.97 -18.69
CA TRP A 139 -8.37 9.75 -17.27
C TRP A 139 -7.24 8.92 -16.69
N VAL A 140 -6.89 9.19 -15.45
CA VAL A 140 -6.00 8.33 -14.67
C VAL A 140 -6.66 7.96 -13.35
N ALA A 141 -6.45 6.73 -12.89
CA ALA A 141 -7.00 6.25 -11.64
C ALA A 141 -5.99 5.38 -10.89
N MET A 142 -5.91 5.54 -9.57
CA MET A 142 -5.07 4.73 -8.68
C MET A 142 -5.92 4.17 -7.54
N THR A 143 -5.90 2.85 -7.36
CA THR A 143 -6.69 2.15 -6.35
C THR A 143 -5.84 1.72 -5.16
N VAL A 144 -6.31 2.00 -3.95
CA VAL A 144 -5.66 1.63 -2.69
C VAL A 144 -6.54 0.66 -1.91
N ASN A 145 -6.00 -0.50 -1.56
CA ASN A 145 -6.68 -1.46 -0.70
C ASN A 145 -6.50 -1.07 0.78
N LEU A 146 -7.60 -0.77 1.46
CA LEU A 146 -7.62 -0.40 2.89
C LEU A 146 -8.08 -1.53 3.82
N ARG A 147 -8.33 -2.73 3.30
CA ARG A 147 -8.71 -3.89 4.12
C ARG A 147 -7.56 -4.32 5.01
N GLY A 148 -7.84 -4.37 6.33
CA GLY A 148 -6.82 -4.67 7.34
C GLY A 148 -5.98 -3.44 7.75
N GLY A 149 -6.17 -2.32 7.06
CA GLY A 149 -5.47 -1.06 7.32
C GLY A 149 -4.09 -0.98 6.68
N VAL A 150 -3.67 0.25 6.39
CA VAL A 150 -2.30 0.62 6.00
C VAL A 150 -1.74 1.55 7.07
N THR A 151 -0.43 1.60 7.25
CA THR A 151 0.18 2.56 8.18
C THR A 151 0.03 3.97 7.65
N VAL A 152 0.05 4.97 8.53
CA VAL A 152 0.04 6.39 8.14
C VAL A 152 1.19 6.69 7.19
N GLU A 153 2.40 6.21 7.48
CA GLU A 153 3.58 6.39 6.64
C GLU A 153 3.38 5.81 5.22
N ASN A 154 2.82 4.59 5.10
CA ASN A 154 2.53 3.98 3.79
C ASN A 154 1.45 4.77 3.02
N PHE A 155 0.47 5.32 3.72
CA PHE A 155 -0.58 6.10 3.08
C PHE A 155 -0.07 7.47 2.64
N ASP A 156 0.78 8.14 3.44
CA ASP A 156 1.44 9.39 3.07
C ASP A 156 2.26 9.21 1.77
N ASP A 157 3.08 8.16 1.70
CA ASP A 157 3.85 7.78 0.50
C ASP A 157 2.92 7.51 -0.71
N THR A 158 1.77 6.87 -0.48
CA THR A 158 0.75 6.65 -1.53
C THR A 158 0.17 7.97 -2.06
N VAL A 159 -0.02 8.96 -1.19
CA VAL A 159 -0.49 10.29 -1.61
C VAL A 159 0.58 11.05 -2.41
N GLU A 160 1.85 10.91 -2.04
CA GLU A 160 2.97 11.44 -2.82
C GLU A 160 3.01 10.83 -4.23
N TRP A 161 2.84 9.50 -4.35
CA TRP A 161 2.72 8.85 -5.67
C TRP A 161 1.53 9.33 -6.49
N TRP A 162 0.43 9.69 -5.82
CA TRP A 162 -0.71 10.28 -6.53
C TRP A 162 -0.38 11.67 -7.06
N ALA A 163 0.29 12.51 -6.28
CA ALA A 163 0.75 13.82 -6.74
C ALA A 163 1.66 13.71 -7.97
N ASP A 164 2.68 12.83 -7.90
CA ASP A 164 3.58 12.56 -9.03
C ASP A 164 2.80 12.05 -10.25
N THR A 165 1.79 11.17 -10.03
CA THR A 165 0.93 10.65 -11.11
C THR A 165 0.15 11.75 -11.83
N LEU A 166 -0.37 12.74 -11.09
CA LEU A 166 -1.08 13.88 -11.70
C LEU A 166 -0.15 14.70 -12.59
N ASP A 167 1.03 15.05 -12.08
CA ASP A 167 2.01 15.85 -12.81
C ASP A 167 2.54 15.11 -14.05
N GLU A 168 3.03 13.89 -13.87
CA GLU A 168 3.59 13.09 -14.97
C GLU A 168 2.55 12.75 -16.03
N PHE A 169 1.28 12.49 -15.63
CA PHE A 169 0.25 12.19 -16.60
C PHE A 169 -0.22 13.42 -17.38
N SER A 170 -0.32 14.59 -16.73
CA SER A 170 -0.64 15.84 -17.41
C SER A 170 0.41 16.17 -18.48
N ASP A 171 1.69 16.03 -18.15
CA ASP A 171 2.80 16.18 -19.09
C ASP A 171 2.73 15.16 -20.22
N HIS A 172 2.50 13.89 -19.87
CA HIS A 172 2.40 12.81 -20.84
C HIS A 172 1.29 13.02 -21.87
N ILE A 173 0.14 13.53 -21.45
CA ILE A 173 -0.98 13.82 -22.38
C ILE A 173 -0.79 15.14 -23.12
N GLY A 174 0.07 16.04 -22.65
CA GLY A 174 0.29 17.39 -23.21
C GLY A 174 -0.85 18.35 -22.83
N TRP A 175 -1.31 18.31 -21.58
CA TRP A 175 -2.43 19.11 -21.10
C TRP A 175 -2.20 20.63 -21.27
N ASP A 176 -1.00 21.12 -20.94
CA ASP A 176 -0.66 22.54 -21.00
C ASP A 176 -0.57 23.10 -22.42
N GLU A 177 -0.57 22.24 -23.43
CA GLU A 177 -0.43 22.58 -24.86
C GLU A 177 -1.80 22.60 -25.59
N ASP A 178 -2.92 22.19 -24.94
CA ASP A 178 -4.27 22.12 -25.52
C ASP A 178 -5.08 23.39 -25.19
#